data_be8c57eaf51cf1b4ee547747f51b1832
#
_entry.id   be8c57eaf51cf1b4ee547747f51b1832
#
_cell.length_a   1.000
_cell.length_b   1.000
_cell.length_c   1.000
_cell.angle_alpha   90.00
_cell.angle_beta   90.00
_cell.angle_gamma   90.00
#
_symmetry.space_group_name_H-M   'P 1'
#
loop_
_entity.id
_entity.type
_entity.pdbx_description
1 polymer ?
#
loop_
_entity_poly.entity_id
_entity_poly.type
_entity_poly.pdbx_seq_one_letter_code
_entity_poly.pdbx_strand_id
1 'polypeptide(L)'
;YGLNPGDLSWKGMEALGELVVYDRTSPSEVMERSANAEVLITNKTVITAEHMAALPQLKYIGVLATGYNVVDIDEARHRGIVVTNIPAYSTASVAQMVFAHVLNITQRVGYYANENAKGRWSNSIDFCYWDTNLIELEGKKMGIVGLGNIGQATARIAQAFGMEILVFTSKEQSALPEGMKKVTL
;
A
#
# COMPACT_ATOMS: atom_id res chain seq x y z
N TYR A 1 6.33 -12.08 -9.51
CA TYR A 1 4.89 -12.13 -9.84
C TYR A 1 4.11 -10.94 -9.25
N GLY A 2 4.22 -10.66 -7.96
CA GLY A 2 3.42 -9.59 -7.31
C GLY A 2 3.70 -8.16 -7.78
N LEU A 3 4.83 -7.91 -8.44
CA LEU A 3 5.21 -6.60 -8.97
C LEU A 3 4.89 -6.45 -10.46
N ASN A 4 4.96 -7.53 -11.20
CA ASN A 4 4.73 -7.56 -12.63
C ASN A 4 4.05 -8.88 -12.99
N PRO A 5 2.71 -8.90 -13.04
CA PRO A 5 1.97 -10.09 -13.46
C PRO A 5 2.03 -10.32 -14.99
N GLY A 6 2.83 -9.55 -15.72
CA GLY A 6 3.00 -9.65 -17.18
C GLY A 6 2.53 -8.40 -17.94
N ASP A 7 2.15 -7.34 -17.22
CA ASP A 7 1.65 -6.09 -17.80
C ASP A 7 2.73 -5.01 -17.97
N LEU A 8 3.96 -5.24 -17.47
CA LEU A 8 5.08 -4.35 -17.57
C LEU A 8 6.24 -4.98 -18.37
N SER A 9 6.92 -4.18 -19.17
CA SER A 9 8.11 -4.60 -19.91
C SER A 9 9.39 -4.35 -19.11
N TRP A 10 10.28 -5.33 -19.07
CA TRP A 10 11.62 -5.18 -18.50
C TRP A 10 12.67 -4.62 -19.47
N LYS A 11 12.32 -4.38 -20.75
CA LYS A 11 13.26 -3.92 -21.79
C LYS A 11 14.08 -2.69 -21.40
N GLY A 12 13.49 -1.77 -20.62
CA GLY A 12 14.20 -0.60 -20.15
C GLY A 12 15.33 -0.93 -19.17
N MET A 13 15.17 -2.00 -18.38
CA MET A 13 16.22 -2.48 -17.46
C MET A 13 17.22 -3.38 -18.18
N GLU A 14 16.78 -4.22 -19.10
CA GLU A 14 17.63 -5.05 -19.96
C GLU A 14 18.63 -4.22 -20.78
N ALA A 15 18.24 -3.00 -21.16
CA ALA A 15 19.12 -2.07 -21.87
C ALA A 15 20.27 -1.51 -20.99
N LEU A 16 20.20 -1.67 -19.67
CA LEU A 16 21.21 -1.19 -18.73
C LEU A 16 22.24 -2.25 -18.34
N GLY A 17 21.97 -3.53 -18.64
CA GLY A 17 22.86 -4.63 -18.30
C GLY A 17 22.16 -6.00 -18.40
N GLU A 18 22.86 -7.02 -17.99
CA GLU A 18 22.31 -8.36 -17.91
C GLU A 18 21.27 -8.41 -16.79
N LEU A 19 20.01 -8.71 -17.12
CA LEU A 19 18.89 -8.80 -16.19
C LEU A 19 18.40 -10.24 -16.07
N VAL A 20 18.39 -10.76 -14.85
CA VAL A 20 17.74 -12.03 -14.51
C VAL A 20 16.58 -11.76 -13.56
N VAL A 21 15.39 -12.19 -13.92
CA VAL A 21 14.16 -11.98 -13.14
C VAL A 21 13.67 -13.31 -12.56
N TYR A 22 13.45 -13.32 -11.26
CA TYR A 22 12.87 -14.44 -10.53
C TYR A 22 11.49 -14.07 -10.00
N ASP A 23 10.48 -14.84 -10.29
CA ASP A 23 9.10 -14.61 -9.81
C ASP A 23 9.00 -14.66 -8.29
N ARG A 24 9.76 -15.56 -7.69
CA ARG A 24 9.86 -15.74 -6.23
C ARG A 24 11.28 -16.21 -5.90
N THR A 25 11.78 -15.78 -4.75
CA THR A 25 13.07 -16.21 -4.21
C THR A 25 12.87 -16.54 -2.73
N SER A 26 13.10 -17.79 -2.36
CA SER A 26 13.11 -18.21 -0.96
C SER A 26 14.38 -17.72 -0.25
N PRO A 27 14.39 -17.63 1.08
CA PRO A 27 15.60 -17.21 1.81
C PRO A 27 16.85 -18.04 1.49
N SER A 28 16.69 -19.34 1.24
CA SER A 28 17.81 -20.25 0.91
C SER A 28 18.38 -20.04 -0.51
N GLU A 29 17.61 -19.44 -1.41
CA GLU A 29 18.05 -19.21 -2.81
C GLU A 29 18.70 -17.83 -3.01
N VAL A 30 18.63 -16.93 -2.02
CA VAL A 30 19.11 -15.54 -2.16
C VAL A 30 20.59 -15.53 -2.57
N MET A 31 21.41 -16.30 -1.91
CA MET A 31 22.86 -16.31 -2.14
C MET A 31 23.22 -16.84 -3.52
N GLU A 32 22.63 -17.97 -3.92
CA GLU A 32 22.85 -18.55 -5.24
C GLU A 32 22.47 -17.60 -6.36
N ARG A 33 21.27 -17.00 -6.26
CA ARG A 33 20.72 -16.13 -7.29
C ARG A 33 21.38 -14.76 -7.38
N SER A 34 22.03 -14.31 -6.31
CA SER A 34 22.68 -13.00 -6.26
C SER A 34 24.20 -13.05 -6.33
N ALA A 35 24.80 -14.23 -6.44
CA ALA A 35 26.25 -14.46 -6.31
C ALA A 35 27.13 -13.51 -7.16
N ASN A 36 26.69 -13.16 -8.37
CA ASN A 36 27.43 -12.31 -9.29
C ASN A 36 26.75 -10.93 -9.51
N ALA A 37 25.74 -10.60 -8.70
CA ALA A 37 24.96 -9.38 -8.91
C ALA A 37 25.71 -8.14 -8.39
N GLU A 38 25.85 -7.12 -9.24
CA GLU A 38 26.25 -5.77 -8.83
C GLU A 38 25.04 -4.93 -8.35
N VAL A 39 23.85 -5.28 -8.83
CA VAL A 39 22.57 -4.61 -8.53
C VAL A 39 21.54 -5.65 -8.15
N LEU A 40 20.90 -5.46 -7.00
CA LEU A 40 19.73 -6.25 -6.58
C LEU A 40 18.48 -5.39 -6.60
N ILE A 41 17.42 -5.91 -7.20
CA ILE A 41 16.10 -5.28 -7.16
C ILE A 41 15.17 -6.24 -6.40
N THR A 42 14.60 -5.77 -5.31
CA THR A 42 13.73 -6.59 -4.45
C THR A 42 12.42 -5.88 -4.11
N ASN A 43 11.40 -6.64 -3.75
CA ASN A 43 10.19 -6.10 -3.13
C ASN A 43 10.03 -6.64 -1.71
N LYS A 44 10.00 -7.97 -1.54
CA LYS A 44 9.76 -8.63 -0.26
C LYS A 44 10.85 -9.62 0.16
N THR A 45 11.78 -9.94 -0.74
CA THR A 45 12.93 -10.78 -0.40
C THR A 45 13.86 -10.00 0.51
N VAL A 46 14.16 -10.58 1.68
CA VAL A 46 15.01 -9.96 2.70
C VAL A 46 16.47 -10.07 2.31
N ILE A 47 17.19 -8.95 2.37
CA ILE A 47 18.63 -8.86 2.16
C ILE A 47 19.28 -8.48 3.49
N THR A 48 19.92 -9.46 4.14
CA THR A 48 20.54 -9.31 5.46
C THR A 48 21.97 -8.81 5.37
N ALA A 49 22.55 -8.45 6.52
CA ALA A 49 23.96 -8.14 6.66
C ALA A 49 24.86 -9.28 6.16
N GLU A 50 24.48 -10.53 6.47
CA GLU A 50 25.20 -11.73 6.05
C GLU A 50 25.19 -11.89 4.52
N HIS A 51 24.05 -11.65 3.87
CA HIS A 51 23.96 -11.65 2.41
C HIS A 51 24.92 -10.61 1.81
N MET A 52 24.88 -9.38 2.29
CA MET A 52 25.75 -8.30 1.80
C MET A 52 27.24 -8.57 2.06
N ALA A 53 27.58 -9.22 3.18
CA ALA A 53 28.93 -9.62 3.48
C ALA A 53 29.50 -10.63 2.48
N ALA A 54 28.66 -11.51 1.97
CA ALA A 54 29.06 -12.55 1.04
C ALA A 54 28.95 -12.14 -0.45
N LEU A 55 28.51 -10.90 -0.74
CA LEU A 55 28.33 -10.36 -2.09
C LEU A 55 29.28 -9.17 -2.35
N PRO A 56 30.58 -9.40 -2.56
CA PRO A 56 31.58 -8.31 -2.63
C PRO A 56 31.41 -7.39 -3.85
N GLN A 57 30.64 -7.82 -4.86
CA GLN A 57 30.40 -7.03 -6.08
C GLN A 57 29.13 -6.17 -5.96
N LEU A 58 28.31 -6.36 -4.92
CA LEU A 58 27.04 -5.67 -4.75
C LEU A 58 27.26 -4.17 -4.45
N LYS A 59 26.72 -3.31 -5.30
CA LYS A 59 26.85 -1.84 -5.23
C LYS A 59 25.54 -1.13 -4.95
N TYR A 60 24.42 -1.76 -5.33
CA TYR A 60 23.11 -1.11 -5.28
C TYR A 60 21.99 -2.09 -4.94
N ILE A 61 21.05 -1.64 -4.11
CA ILE A 61 19.81 -2.36 -3.81
C ILE A 61 18.61 -1.43 -4.05
N GLY A 62 17.77 -1.76 -5.02
CA GLY A 62 16.50 -1.09 -5.28
C GLY A 62 15.35 -1.82 -4.61
N VAL A 63 14.63 -1.16 -3.69
CA VAL A 63 13.43 -1.72 -3.07
C VAL A 63 12.19 -1.21 -3.80
N LEU A 64 11.50 -2.05 -4.54
CA LEU A 64 10.30 -1.73 -5.30
C LEU A 64 9.06 -1.66 -4.38
N ALA A 65 9.18 -0.89 -3.30
CA ALA A 65 8.14 -0.63 -2.31
C ALA A 65 8.42 0.67 -1.55
N THR A 66 7.43 1.17 -0.82
CA THR A 66 7.63 2.30 0.10
C THR A 66 8.41 1.88 1.35
N GLY A 67 8.07 0.72 1.94
CA GLY A 67 8.82 0.18 3.07
C GLY A 67 10.09 -0.53 2.61
N TYR A 68 11.20 -0.25 3.26
CA TYR A 68 12.53 -0.81 2.96
C TYR A 68 13.12 -1.63 4.10
N ASN A 69 12.32 -2.02 5.07
CA ASN A 69 12.72 -2.86 6.21
C ASN A 69 13.16 -4.29 5.82
N VAL A 70 13.07 -4.63 4.55
CA VAL A 70 13.60 -5.87 3.98
C VAL A 70 15.12 -5.81 3.73
N VAL A 71 15.76 -4.64 3.90
CA VAL A 71 17.19 -4.45 3.73
C VAL A 71 17.79 -3.95 5.03
N ASP A 72 18.92 -4.52 5.46
CA ASP A 72 19.73 -3.99 6.55
C ASP A 72 20.44 -2.71 6.08
N ILE A 73 19.85 -1.56 6.41
CA ILE A 73 20.31 -0.25 5.94
C ILE A 73 21.65 0.15 6.57
N ASP A 74 21.88 -0.24 7.82
CA ASP A 74 23.11 0.14 8.54
C ASP A 74 24.30 -0.63 7.97
N GLU A 75 24.14 -1.90 7.69
CA GLU A 75 25.16 -2.69 7.01
C GLU A 75 25.38 -2.24 5.55
N ALA A 76 24.31 -1.93 4.81
CA ALA A 76 24.43 -1.38 3.46
C ALA A 76 25.27 -0.09 3.46
N ARG A 77 25.01 0.82 4.38
CA ARG A 77 25.76 2.07 4.56
C ARG A 77 27.23 1.80 4.90
N HIS A 78 27.48 0.88 5.83
CA HIS A 78 28.85 0.48 6.23
C HIS A 78 29.66 -0.05 5.04
N ARG A 79 29.01 -0.76 4.10
CA ARG A 79 29.66 -1.32 2.91
C ARG A 79 29.65 -0.37 1.70
N GLY A 80 29.08 0.81 1.82
CA GLY A 80 28.95 1.75 0.69
C GLY A 80 27.96 1.29 -0.38
N ILE A 81 27.03 0.38 -0.04
CA ILE A 81 25.96 -0.07 -0.93
C ILE A 81 24.84 0.96 -0.93
N VAL A 82 24.50 1.49 -2.10
CA VAL A 82 23.41 2.46 -2.24
C VAL A 82 22.07 1.74 -2.16
N VAL A 83 21.16 2.20 -1.29
CA VAL A 83 19.81 1.66 -1.19
C VAL A 83 18.79 2.72 -1.52
N THR A 84 17.86 2.39 -2.41
CA THR A 84 16.72 3.27 -2.75
C THR A 84 15.39 2.55 -2.59
N ASN A 85 14.33 3.32 -2.44
CA ASN A 85 12.96 2.83 -2.38
C ASN A 85 12.02 3.70 -3.24
N ILE A 86 10.73 3.36 -3.31
CA ILE A 86 9.71 4.11 -4.04
C ILE A 86 8.75 4.75 -3.02
N PRO A 87 8.99 5.99 -2.57
CA PRO A 87 8.14 6.64 -1.59
C PRO A 87 6.80 7.07 -2.18
N ALA A 88 5.74 6.95 -1.38
CA ALA A 88 4.42 7.56 -1.58
C ALA A 88 3.65 7.19 -2.89
N TYR A 89 4.10 6.23 -3.69
CA TYR A 89 3.47 5.87 -4.95
C TYR A 89 2.03 5.34 -4.81
N SER A 90 1.71 4.71 -3.69
CA SER A 90 0.42 4.05 -3.45
C SER A 90 -0.56 4.89 -2.61
N THR A 91 -0.22 6.13 -2.25
CA THR A 91 -1.02 6.95 -1.33
C THR A 91 -2.48 7.07 -1.78
N ALA A 92 -2.72 7.42 -3.04
CA ALA A 92 -4.07 7.57 -3.59
C ALA A 92 -4.80 6.22 -3.66
N SER A 93 -4.12 5.17 -4.13
CA SER A 93 -4.70 3.82 -4.27
C SER A 93 -5.14 3.25 -2.92
N VAL A 94 -4.33 3.43 -1.86
CA VAL A 94 -4.69 2.96 -0.53
C VAL A 94 -5.87 3.74 0.04
N ALA A 95 -5.87 5.08 -0.08
CA ALA A 95 -6.99 5.89 0.37
C ALA A 95 -8.30 5.54 -0.39
N GLN A 96 -8.22 5.29 -1.69
CA GLN A 96 -9.34 4.81 -2.50
C GLN A 96 -9.85 3.46 -1.99
N MET A 97 -8.97 2.50 -1.69
CA MET A 97 -9.36 1.19 -1.18
C MET A 97 -10.03 1.28 0.18
N VAL A 98 -9.57 2.18 1.07
CA VAL A 98 -10.25 2.44 2.35
C VAL A 98 -11.71 2.80 2.11
N PHE A 99 -11.99 3.73 1.18
CA PHE A 99 -13.38 4.13 0.90
C PHE A 99 -14.16 3.09 0.12
N ALA A 100 -13.53 2.28 -0.71
CA ALA A 100 -14.20 1.12 -1.32
C ALA A 100 -14.74 0.17 -0.24
N HIS A 101 -13.95 -0.09 0.81
CA HIS A 101 -14.40 -0.90 1.95
C HIS A 101 -15.46 -0.18 2.81
N VAL A 102 -15.23 1.09 3.15
CA VAL A 102 -16.20 1.87 3.95
C VAL A 102 -17.56 1.89 3.26
N LEU A 103 -17.61 2.21 1.96
CA LEU A 103 -18.86 2.24 1.20
C LEU A 103 -19.47 0.85 1.06
N ASN A 104 -18.68 -0.19 0.86
CA ASN A 104 -19.23 -1.54 0.81
C ASN A 104 -19.82 -1.98 2.16
N ILE A 105 -19.22 -1.59 3.27
CA ILE A 105 -19.75 -1.89 4.63
C ILE A 105 -21.03 -1.10 4.89
N THR A 106 -21.05 0.19 4.60
CA THR A 106 -22.14 1.09 4.94
C THR A 106 -23.33 0.98 4.00
N GLN A 107 -23.09 0.70 2.71
CA GLN A 107 -24.09 0.62 1.64
C GLN A 107 -24.31 -0.80 1.13
N ARG A 108 -23.52 -1.79 1.60
CA ARG A 108 -23.60 -3.20 1.20
C ARG A 108 -23.61 -3.42 -0.32
N VAL A 109 -22.80 -2.65 -1.05
CA VAL A 109 -22.80 -2.60 -2.52
C VAL A 109 -22.70 -4.00 -3.17
N GLY A 110 -21.78 -4.84 -2.67
CA GLY A 110 -21.62 -6.20 -3.20
C GLY A 110 -22.83 -7.09 -2.97
N TYR A 111 -23.49 -6.95 -1.80
CA TYR A 111 -24.69 -7.69 -1.49
C TYR A 111 -25.83 -7.33 -2.44
N TYR A 112 -26.15 -6.03 -2.57
CA TYR A 112 -27.23 -5.58 -3.44
C TYR A 112 -26.95 -5.82 -4.91
N ALA A 113 -25.71 -5.73 -5.36
CA ALA A 113 -25.32 -6.11 -6.72
C ALA A 113 -25.67 -7.58 -7.03
N ASN A 114 -25.32 -8.50 -6.10
CA ASN A 114 -25.64 -9.92 -6.24
C ASN A 114 -27.16 -10.20 -6.22
N GLU A 115 -27.91 -9.54 -5.35
CA GLU A 115 -29.37 -9.71 -5.28
C GLU A 115 -30.05 -9.14 -6.55
N ASN A 116 -29.59 -8.01 -7.06
CA ASN A 116 -30.07 -7.45 -8.31
C ASN A 116 -29.77 -8.37 -9.51
N ALA A 117 -28.61 -8.98 -9.57
CA ALA A 117 -28.26 -9.95 -10.61
C ALA A 117 -29.18 -11.18 -10.60
N LYS A 118 -29.74 -11.55 -9.43
CA LYS A 118 -30.77 -12.60 -9.29
C LYS A 118 -32.18 -12.13 -9.67
N GLY A 119 -32.35 -10.89 -10.10
CA GLY A 119 -33.63 -10.33 -10.50
C GLY A 119 -34.51 -9.79 -9.36
N ARG A 120 -33.91 -9.62 -8.15
CA ARG A 120 -34.71 -9.22 -6.98
C ARG A 120 -35.37 -7.85 -7.18
N TRP A 121 -34.67 -6.86 -7.74
CA TRP A 121 -35.27 -5.55 -8.03
C TRP A 121 -36.37 -5.65 -9.09
N SER A 122 -36.07 -6.35 -10.19
CA SER A 122 -37.03 -6.50 -11.30
C SER A 122 -38.33 -7.19 -10.90
N ASN A 123 -38.32 -8.01 -9.85
CA ASN A 123 -39.48 -8.74 -9.33
C ASN A 123 -40.02 -8.11 -8.03
N SER A 124 -39.53 -6.94 -7.60
CA SER A 124 -40.05 -6.24 -6.44
C SER A 124 -41.39 -5.61 -6.75
N ILE A 125 -42.30 -5.64 -5.79
CA ILE A 125 -43.61 -4.96 -5.87
C ILE A 125 -43.38 -3.44 -5.82
N ASP A 126 -42.41 -2.99 -5.03
CA ASP A 126 -42.08 -1.58 -4.86
C ASP A 126 -40.91 -1.19 -5.78
N PHE A 127 -40.77 0.10 -6.04
CA PHE A 127 -39.69 0.65 -6.87
C PHE A 127 -38.28 0.53 -6.17
N CYS A 128 -38.23 0.10 -4.92
CA CYS A 128 -37.04 -0.10 -4.13
C CYS A 128 -37.20 -1.28 -3.16
N TYR A 129 -36.09 -1.75 -2.62
CA TYR A 129 -36.06 -2.70 -1.51
C TYR A 129 -34.80 -2.51 -0.67
N TRP A 130 -34.83 -2.91 0.57
CA TRP A 130 -33.69 -2.97 1.48
C TRP A 130 -33.86 -4.10 2.48
N ASP A 131 -32.75 -4.68 2.91
CA ASP A 131 -32.72 -5.77 3.90
C ASP A 131 -32.10 -5.34 5.22
N THR A 132 -31.39 -4.22 5.21
CA THR A 132 -30.69 -3.67 6.38
C THR A 132 -30.70 -2.15 6.31
N ASN A 133 -30.62 -1.51 7.48
CA ASN A 133 -30.44 -0.08 7.54
C ASN A 133 -29.10 0.29 6.87
N LEU A 134 -29.14 1.15 5.87
CA LEU A 134 -27.97 1.74 5.26
C LEU A 134 -27.47 2.89 6.13
N ILE A 135 -26.18 3.15 6.07
CA ILE A 135 -25.53 4.16 6.92
C ILE A 135 -25.03 5.28 6.01
N GLU A 136 -25.56 6.47 6.18
CA GLU A 136 -24.98 7.68 5.60
C GLU A 136 -23.72 8.09 6.35
N LEU A 137 -22.72 8.59 5.62
CA LEU A 137 -21.44 8.98 6.21
C LEU A 137 -21.46 10.41 6.75
N GLU A 138 -22.33 11.27 6.23
CA GLU A 138 -22.45 12.67 6.68
C GLU A 138 -22.67 12.74 8.21
N GLY A 139 -21.92 13.60 8.87
CA GLY A 139 -21.96 13.78 10.32
C GLY A 139 -21.40 12.61 11.13
N LYS A 140 -20.95 11.52 10.49
CA LYS A 140 -20.28 10.41 11.20
C LYS A 140 -18.82 10.75 11.50
N LYS A 141 -18.27 10.08 12.49
CA LYS A 141 -16.87 10.25 12.91
C LYS A 141 -15.99 9.19 12.23
N MET A 142 -14.88 9.63 11.66
CA MET A 142 -13.83 8.74 11.20
C MET A 142 -12.58 8.90 12.09
N GLY A 143 -12.22 7.82 12.77
CA GLY A 143 -10.97 7.75 13.52
C GLY A 143 -9.80 7.35 12.60
N ILE A 144 -8.72 8.12 12.63
CA ILE A 144 -7.50 7.84 11.86
C ILE A 144 -6.32 7.70 12.81
N VAL A 145 -5.68 6.53 12.79
CA VAL A 145 -4.46 6.26 13.54
C VAL A 145 -3.25 6.49 12.62
N GLY A 146 -2.50 7.55 12.89
CA GLY A 146 -1.38 7.99 12.06
C GLY A 146 -1.78 8.97 10.96
N LEU A 147 -1.20 10.18 10.96
CA LEU A 147 -1.47 11.24 9.98
C LEU A 147 -0.26 11.44 9.04
N GLY A 148 0.22 10.35 8.44
CA GLY A 148 1.16 10.36 7.31
C GLY A 148 0.44 10.65 5.98
N ASN A 149 1.11 10.40 4.85
CA ASN A 149 0.55 10.68 3.52
C ASN A 149 -0.80 9.98 3.29
N ILE A 150 -0.90 8.70 3.63
CA ILE A 150 -2.13 7.91 3.46
C ILE A 150 -3.24 8.41 4.39
N GLY A 151 -2.92 8.64 5.69
CA GLY A 151 -3.90 9.15 6.65
C GLY A 151 -4.47 10.50 6.23
N GLN A 152 -3.63 11.41 5.74
CA GLN A 152 -4.08 12.70 5.21
C GLN A 152 -4.94 12.56 3.95
N ALA A 153 -4.57 11.67 3.03
CA ALA A 153 -5.36 11.42 1.83
C ALA A 153 -6.73 10.84 2.18
N THR A 154 -6.77 9.88 3.11
CA THR A 154 -8.02 9.29 3.62
C THR A 154 -8.88 10.34 4.32
N ALA A 155 -8.28 11.19 5.16
CA ALA A 155 -9.00 12.25 5.86
C ALA A 155 -9.69 13.23 4.89
N ARG A 156 -8.99 13.66 3.83
CA ARG A 156 -9.58 14.54 2.81
C ARG A 156 -10.80 13.93 2.12
N ILE A 157 -10.77 12.64 1.82
CA ILE A 157 -11.92 11.94 1.23
C ILE A 157 -13.06 11.88 2.25
N ALA A 158 -12.77 11.56 3.52
CA ALA A 158 -13.77 11.52 4.57
C ALA A 158 -14.44 12.89 4.78
N GLN A 159 -13.67 13.98 4.76
CA GLN A 159 -14.20 15.34 4.83
C GLN A 159 -15.15 15.64 3.65
N ALA A 160 -14.82 15.16 2.44
CA ALA A 160 -15.70 15.32 1.28
C ALA A 160 -17.04 14.56 1.43
N PHE A 161 -17.08 13.52 2.26
CA PHE A 161 -18.33 12.83 2.67
C PHE A 161 -19.01 13.49 3.88
N GLY A 162 -18.59 14.67 4.31
CA GLY A 162 -19.18 15.36 5.46
C GLY A 162 -18.85 14.72 6.82
N MET A 163 -17.82 13.89 6.91
CA MET A 163 -17.44 13.23 8.17
C MET A 163 -16.61 14.14 9.07
N GLU A 164 -16.76 13.97 10.38
CA GLU A 164 -15.85 14.54 11.39
C GLU A 164 -14.58 13.69 11.50
N ILE A 165 -13.40 14.32 11.45
CA ILE A 165 -12.12 13.60 11.47
C ILE A 165 -11.48 13.67 12.85
N LEU A 166 -11.32 12.50 13.47
CA LEU A 166 -10.61 12.30 14.72
C LEU A 166 -9.26 11.64 14.45
N VAL A 167 -8.16 12.23 14.92
CA VAL A 167 -6.82 11.78 14.59
C VAL A 167 -6.03 11.43 15.83
N PHE A 168 -5.55 10.20 15.91
CA PHE A 168 -4.50 9.80 16.84
C PHE A 168 -3.14 9.93 16.15
N THR A 169 -2.30 10.84 16.63
CA THR A 169 -1.00 11.16 16.01
C THR A 169 -0.05 11.78 17.05
N SER A 170 1.25 11.68 16.79
CA SER A 170 2.28 12.38 17.56
C SER A 170 2.35 13.89 17.25
N LYS A 171 1.72 14.34 16.16
CA LYS A 171 1.70 15.78 15.81
C LYS A 171 0.87 16.57 16.81
N GLU A 172 1.21 17.84 17.02
CA GLU A 172 0.41 18.75 17.83
C GLU A 172 -0.88 19.16 17.10
N GLN A 173 -1.93 19.54 17.87
CA GLN A 173 -3.21 19.99 17.29
C GLN A 173 -3.02 21.14 16.31
N SER A 174 -2.13 22.09 16.62
CA SER A 174 -1.83 23.25 15.76
C SER A 174 -1.18 22.88 14.42
N ALA A 175 -0.61 21.66 14.31
CA ALA A 175 0.00 21.14 13.09
C ALA A 175 -0.96 20.28 12.26
N LEU A 176 -2.21 20.09 12.71
CA LEU A 176 -3.21 19.35 11.96
C LEU A 176 -3.86 20.26 10.91
N PRO A 177 -4.20 19.69 9.73
CA PRO A 177 -5.05 20.38 8.76
C PRO A 177 -6.39 20.80 9.38
N GLU A 178 -6.98 21.85 8.82
CA GLU A 178 -8.28 22.34 9.22
C GLU A 178 -9.35 21.24 9.20
N GLY A 179 -10.27 21.28 10.17
CA GLY A 179 -11.35 20.31 10.29
C GLY A 179 -10.94 18.96 10.90
N MET A 180 -9.69 18.82 11.38
CA MET A 180 -9.23 17.59 12.05
C MET A 180 -9.01 17.84 13.56
N LYS A 181 -9.45 16.88 14.38
CA LYS A 181 -9.33 16.96 15.83
C LYS A 181 -8.40 15.87 16.35
N LYS A 182 -7.36 16.28 17.10
CA LYS A 182 -6.49 15.32 17.81
C LYS A 182 -7.27 14.64 18.94
N VAL A 183 -7.06 13.35 19.08
CA VAL A 183 -7.60 12.53 20.16
C VAL A 183 -6.50 11.69 20.81
N THR A 184 -6.75 11.25 22.03
CA THR A 184 -5.99 10.21 22.74
C THR A 184 -6.74 8.88 22.60
N LEU A 185 -6.00 7.76 22.58
CA LEU A 185 -6.57 6.41 22.67
C LEU A 185 -6.78 6.04 24.11
#